data_82f50b84cd3aa1d04bb094d28c0d7606
#
_entry.id   82f50b84cd3aa1d04bb094d28c0d7606
#
_cell.length_a   1.000
_cell.length_b   1.000
_cell.length_c   1.000
_cell.angle_alpha   90.00
_cell.angle_beta   90.00
_cell.angle_gamma   90.00
#
_symmetry.space_group_name_H-M   'P 1'
#
loop_
_entity.id
_entity.type
_entity.pdbx_description
1 polymer ?
#
loop_
_entity_poly.entity_id
_entity_poly.type
_entity_poly.pdbx_seq_one_letter_code
_entity_poly.pdbx_strand_id
1 'polypeptide(L)'
;MTVREGLLHFVLLGILVLLFFVVSDYHDGNWARIMVLAVYAVGYNLLFGYTGLLSLGHALFFATGMYGLALPIQHLGFAPVPAFLSALVCAAVVSSAVGFLALRTSGVAFMIVTLMFAQAGFLLSLYAGRYTRGDEGFVIPQSARIIAGIDFSDPTIRYFAAFFVFAAAYLL
;
A
#
# COMPACT_ATOMS: atom_id res chain seq x y z
N MET A 1 -10.67 22.59 9.77
CA MET A 1 -10.87 21.51 10.77
C MET A 1 -11.59 22.07 11.98
N THR A 2 -12.75 21.57 12.34
CA THR A 2 -13.41 21.97 13.59
C THR A 2 -12.69 21.30 14.77
N VAL A 3 -12.72 21.94 15.96
CA VAL A 3 -12.09 21.38 17.19
C VAL A 3 -12.59 19.94 17.46
N ARG A 4 -13.84 19.67 17.12
CA ARG A 4 -14.47 18.35 17.27
C ARG A 4 -13.85 17.29 16.33
N GLU A 5 -13.53 17.65 15.10
CA GLU A 5 -12.87 16.75 14.14
C GLU A 5 -11.44 16.43 14.58
N GLY A 6 -10.68 17.45 15.01
CA GLY A 6 -9.34 17.23 15.56
C GLY A 6 -9.35 16.29 16.77
N LEU A 7 -10.32 16.45 17.68
CA LEU A 7 -10.46 15.58 18.85
C LEU A 7 -10.71 14.11 18.43
N LEU A 8 -11.57 13.88 17.43
CA LEU A 8 -11.83 12.53 16.93
C LEU A 8 -10.59 11.86 16.32
N HIS A 9 -9.75 12.61 15.60
CA HIS A 9 -8.50 12.09 15.06
C HIS A 9 -7.54 11.65 16.17
N PHE A 10 -7.35 12.49 17.19
CA PHE A 10 -6.50 12.15 18.33
C PHE A 10 -7.04 10.98 19.17
N VAL A 11 -8.35 10.90 19.34
CA VAL A 11 -8.98 9.78 20.06
C VAL A 11 -8.74 8.47 19.30
N LEU A 12 -8.91 8.46 17.97
CA LEU A 12 -8.69 7.27 17.16
C LEU A 12 -7.23 6.81 17.22
N LEU A 13 -6.28 7.74 17.07
CA LEU A 13 -4.85 7.42 17.20
C LEU A 13 -4.51 6.93 18.60
N GLY A 14 -5.09 7.56 19.64
CA GLY A 14 -4.92 7.12 21.04
C GLY A 14 -5.46 5.71 21.29
N ILE A 15 -6.62 5.36 20.71
CA ILE A 15 -7.18 4.00 20.80
C ILE A 15 -6.24 2.98 20.13
N LEU A 16 -5.66 3.30 18.96
CA LEU A 16 -4.71 2.41 18.30
C LEU A 16 -3.46 2.17 19.16
N VAL A 17 -2.91 3.21 19.78
CA VAL A 17 -1.79 3.05 20.72
C VAL A 17 -2.19 2.20 21.93
N LEU A 18 -3.39 2.40 22.46
CA LEU A 18 -3.89 1.65 23.62
C LEU A 18 -4.13 0.18 23.29
N LEU A 19 -4.59 -0.12 22.07
CA LEU A 19 -4.76 -1.48 21.58
C LEU A 19 -3.45 -2.27 21.57
N PHE A 20 -2.32 -1.65 21.28
CA PHE A 20 -1.01 -2.29 21.35
C PHE A 20 -0.70 -2.85 22.75
N PHE A 21 -1.10 -2.15 23.83
CA PHE A 21 -0.86 -2.60 25.20
C PHE A 21 -1.88 -3.63 25.71
N VAL A 22 -3.05 -3.72 25.08
CA VAL A 22 -4.16 -4.59 25.54
C VAL A 22 -4.18 -5.91 24.77
N VAL A 23 -3.73 -5.90 23.51
CA VAL A 23 -3.81 -7.05 22.61
C VAL A 23 -2.49 -7.82 22.67
N SER A 24 -2.54 -9.15 22.58
CA SER A 24 -1.35 -9.99 22.62
C SER A 24 -0.54 -9.88 21.33
N ASP A 25 0.78 -10.07 21.41
CA ASP A 25 1.78 -10.01 20.33
C ASP A 25 1.38 -10.79 19.06
N TYR A 26 0.57 -11.84 19.22
CA TYR A 26 0.05 -12.63 18.11
C TYR A 26 -0.80 -11.80 17.12
N HIS A 27 -1.49 -10.78 17.59
CA HIS A 27 -2.38 -9.94 16.79
C HIS A 27 -1.68 -8.71 16.18
N ASP A 28 -0.48 -8.35 16.63
CA ASP A 28 0.24 -7.14 16.19
C ASP A 28 0.48 -7.14 14.68
N GLY A 29 0.83 -8.29 14.11
CA GLY A 29 0.97 -8.45 12.66
C GLY A 29 -0.33 -8.20 11.89
N ASN A 30 -1.47 -8.54 12.46
CA ASN A 30 -2.78 -8.30 11.85
C ASN A 30 -3.16 -6.82 11.92
N TRP A 31 -2.92 -6.17 13.06
CA TRP A 31 -3.17 -4.74 13.22
C TRP A 31 -2.29 -3.89 12.30
N ALA A 32 -1.00 -4.24 12.17
CA ALA A 32 -0.12 -3.59 11.21
C ALA A 32 -0.66 -3.71 9.77
N ARG A 33 -1.16 -4.88 9.38
CA ARG A 33 -1.78 -5.10 8.07
C ARG A 33 -3.03 -4.26 7.88
N ILE A 34 -3.90 -4.18 8.89
CA ILE A 34 -5.11 -3.36 8.86
C ILE A 34 -4.75 -1.88 8.68
N MET A 35 -3.75 -1.38 9.41
CA MET A 35 -3.29 0.02 9.27
C MET A 35 -2.75 0.31 7.87
N VAL A 36 -1.98 -0.58 7.27
CA VAL A 36 -1.50 -0.43 5.87
C VAL A 36 -2.67 -0.40 4.88
N LEU A 37 -3.67 -1.27 5.06
CA LEU A 37 -4.88 -1.24 4.23
C LEU A 37 -5.72 0.02 4.47
N ALA A 38 -5.72 0.56 5.68
CA ALA A 38 -6.37 1.84 5.98
C ALA A 38 -5.67 3.00 5.27
N VAL A 39 -4.33 3.02 5.17
CA VAL A 39 -3.59 4.00 4.34
C VAL A 39 -4.02 3.92 2.88
N TYR A 40 -4.15 2.70 2.35
CA TYR A 40 -4.68 2.50 1.00
C TYR A 40 -6.10 3.08 0.83
N ALA A 41 -6.97 2.87 1.82
CA ALA A 41 -8.33 3.41 1.82
C ALA A 41 -8.35 4.95 1.91
N VAL A 42 -7.44 5.56 2.69
CA VAL A 42 -7.27 7.02 2.75
C VAL A 42 -6.86 7.56 1.38
N GLY A 43 -5.89 6.94 0.71
CA GLY A 43 -5.48 7.32 -0.65
C GLY A 43 -6.63 7.22 -1.65
N TYR A 44 -7.45 6.19 -1.55
CA TYR A 44 -8.65 6.04 -2.36
C TYR A 44 -9.69 7.13 -2.07
N ASN A 45 -9.89 7.46 -0.79
CA ASN A 45 -10.82 8.52 -0.37
C ASN A 45 -10.36 9.90 -0.86
N LEU A 46 -9.05 10.17 -0.90
CA LEU A 46 -8.52 11.39 -1.50
C LEU A 46 -8.90 11.49 -2.99
N LEU A 47 -8.73 10.42 -3.75
CA LEU A 47 -9.10 10.40 -5.15
C LEU A 47 -10.62 10.63 -5.32
N PHE A 48 -11.44 9.85 -4.64
CA PHE A 48 -12.89 9.94 -4.76
C PHE A 48 -13.46 11.23 -4.15
N GLY A 49 -12.97 11.62 -2.98
CA GLY A 49 -13.48 12.77 -2.22
C GLY A 49 -13.20 14.11 -2.91
N TYR A 50 -12.00 14.28 -3.49
CA TYR A 50 -11.63 15.55 -4.14
C TYR A 50 -12.01 15.62 -5.61
N THR A 51 -11.92 14.51 -6.35
CA THR A 51 -12.16 14.51 -7.80
C THR A 51 -13.55 13.98 -8.18
N GLY A 52 -14.24 13.31 -7.27
CA GLY A 52 -15.50 12.60 -7.55
C GLY A 52 -15.31 11.37 -8.46
N LEU A 53 -14.08 10.98 -8.78
CA LEU A 53 -13.79 9.88 -9.69
C LEU A 53 -13.70 8.56 -8.90
N LEU A 54 -14.69 7.70 -9.09
CA LEU A 54 -14.70 6.37 -8.51
C LEU A 54 -13.83 5.43 -9.37
N SER A 55 -12.65 5.07 -8.86
CA SER A 55 -11.74 4.14 -9.56
C SER A 55 -11.90 2.72 -9.03
N LEU A 56 -12.32 1.79 -9.88
CA LEU A 56 -12.36 0.36 -9.54
C LEU A 56 -11.00 -0.33 -9.77
N GLY A 57 -10.03 0.40 -10.29
CA GLY A 57 -8.68 -0.09 -10.58
C GLY A 57 -7.61 0.32 -9.56
N HIS A 58 -7.98 0.92 -8.44
CA HIS A 58 -7.00 1.47 -7.49
C HIS A 58 -6.04 0.40 -6.92
N ALA A 59 -6.49 -0.84 -6.82
CA ALA A 59 -5.66 -1.98 -6.41
C ALA A 59 -4.44 -2.22 -7.33
N LEU A 60 -4.51 -1.85 -8.61
CA LEU A 60 -3.39 -1.95 -9.56
C LEU A 60 -2.19 -1.12 -9.08
N PHE A 61 -2.41 0.09 -8.61
CA PHE A 61 -1.34 0.98 -8.17
C PHE A 61 -0.66 0.45 -6.90
N PHE A 62 -1.44 -0.09 -5.98
CA PHE A 62 -0.93 -0.75 -4.79
C PHE A 62 -0.10 -1.99 -5.16
N ALA A 63 -0.62 -2.85 -6.03
CA ALA A 63 0.08 -4.03 -6.52
C ALA A 63 1.37 -3.67 -7.24
N THR A 64 1.37 -2.61 -8.07
CA THR A 64 2.57 -2.14 -8.77
C THR A 64 3.68 -1.71 -7.81
N GLY A 65 3.32 -1.03 -6.72
CA GLY A 65 4.27 -0.70 -5.66
C GLY A 65 4.85 -1.94 -4.99
N MET A 66 4.01 -2.93 -4.69
CA MET A 66 4.45 -4.20 -4.09
C MET A 66 5.38 -5.00 -5.02
N TYR A 67 5.04 -5.13 -6.30
CA TYR A 67 5.89 -5.79 -7.28
C TYR A 67 7.18 -5.01 -7.55
N GLY A 68 7.11 -3.68 -7.58
CA GLY A 68 8.26 -2.80 -7.73
C GLY A 68 9.26 -2.91 -6.57
N LEU A 69 8.82 -3.32 -5.38
CA LEU A 69 9.66 -3.65 -4.24
C LEU A 69 10.20 -5.09 -4.35
N ALA A 70 9.30 -6.05 -4.55
CA ALA A 70 9.59 -7.47 -4.40
C ALA A 70 10.48 -8.02 -5.52
N LEU A 71 10.25 -7.61 -6.79
CA LEU A 71 11.03 -8.12 -7.93
C LEU A 71 12.52 -7.77 -7.86
N PRO A 72 12.94 -6.51 -7.57
CA PRO A 72 14.36 -6.19 -7.44
C PRO A 72 15.03 -6.91 -6.27
N ILE A 73 14.34 -7.10 -5.15
CA ILE A 73 14.87 -7.86 -4.02
C ILE A 73 15.10 -9.32 -4.43
N GLN A 74 14.10 -9.93 -5.07
CA GLN A 74 14.10 -11.36 -5.36
C GLN A 74 15.06 -11.74 -6.50
N HIS A 75 15.15 -10.91 -7.56
CA HIS A 75 15.84 -11.25 -8.79
C HIS A 75 17.16 -10.49 -8.98
N LEU A 76 17.29 -9.29 -8.41
CA LEU A 76 18.46 -8.44 -8.57
C LEU A 76 19.31 -8.35 -7.28
N GLY A 77 18.83 -8.92 -6.18
CA GLY A 77 19.53 -8.86 -4.89
C GLY A 77 19.61 -7.44 -4.31
N PHE A 78 18.67 -6.56 -4.65
CA PHE A 78 18.68 -5.19 -4.14
C PHE A 78 18.51 -5.18 -2.62
N ALA A 79 19.24 -4.26 -1.98
CA ALA A 79 19.00 -3.92 -0.58
C ALA A 79 17.59 -3.27 -0.44
N PRO A 80 16.98 -3.30 0.76
CA PRO A 80 15.61 -2.79 0.97
C PRO A 80 15.39 -1.34 0.54
N VAL A 81 16.36 -0.46 0.80
CA VAL A 81 16.24 0.97 0.49
C VAL A 81 16.17 1.25 -1.01
N PRO A 82 17.12 0.78 -1.87
CA PRO A 82 16.99 0.96 -3.32
C PRO A 82 15.77 0.23 -3.90
N ALA A 83 15.35 -0.90 -3.33
CA ALA A 83 14.13 -1.57 -3.73
C ALA A 83 12.88 -0.74 -3.42
N PHE A 84 12.84 -0.03 -2.30
CA PHE A 84 11.77 0.90 -1.98
C PHE A 84 11.71 2.07 -2.98
N LEU A 85 12.85 2.63 -3.36
CA LEU A 85 12.90 3.67 -4.39
C LEU A 85 12.40 3.16 -5.75
N SER A 86 12.77 1.92 -6.13
CA SER A 86 12.24 1.31 -7.35
C SER A 86 10.72 1.11 -7.29
N ALA A 87 10.17 0.75 -6.14
CA ALA A 87 8.72 0.65 -5.93
C ALA A 87 8.00 1.98 -6.17
N LEU A 88 8.54 3.07 -5.63
CA LEU A 88 7.99 4.42 -5.84
C LEU A 88 8.03 4.82 -7.32
N VAL A 89 9.14 4.57 -8.00
CA VAL A 89 9.28 4.87 -9.44
C VAL A 89 8.30 4.02 -10.25
N CYS A 90 8.22 2.72 -10.02
CA CYS A 90 7.27 1.84 -10.71
C CYS A 90 5.83 2.28 -10.50
N ALA A 91 5.45 2.57 -9.26
CA ALA A 91 4.11 3.05 -8.93
C ALA A 91 3.80 4.39 -9.63
N ALA A 92 4.75 5.33 -9.63
CA ALA A 92 4.60 6.63 -10.29
C ALA A 92 4.46 6.48 -11.81
N VAL A 93 5.27 5.64 -12.44
CA VAL A 93 5.23 5.41 -13.90
C VAL A 93 3.89 4.78 -14.30
N VAL A 94 3.49 3.69 -13.64
CA VAL A 94 2.24 3.00 -13.98
C VAL A 94 1.02 3.86 -13.67
N SER A 95 0.99 4.55 -12.54
CA SER A 95 -0.12 5.45 -12.20
C SER A 95 -0.24 6.62 -13.18
N SER A 96 0.89 7.18 -13.63
CA SER A 96 0.92 8.24 -14.64
C SER A 96 0.41 7.73 -16.00
N ALA A 97 0.86 6.56 -16.43
CA ALA A 97 0.45 5.97 -17.71
C ALA A 97 -1.05 5.63 -17.73
N VAL A 98 -1.53 4.94 -16.69
CA VAL A 98 -2.95 4.59 -16.55
C VAL A 98 -3.80 5.84 -16.35
N GLY A 99 -3.35 6.77 -15.50
CA GLY A 99 -4.03 8.03 -15.24
C GLY A 99 -4.19 8.86 -16.51
N PHE A 100 -3.14 9.00 -17.30
CA PHE A 100 -3.19 9.74 -18.58
C PHE A 100 -4.23 9.19 -19.55
N LEU A 101 -4.41 7.87 -19.58
CA LEU A 101 -5.43 7.22 -20.41
C LEU A 101 -6.82 7.28 -19.79
N ALA A 102 -6.94 6.95 -18.50
CA ALA A 102 -8.20 6.85 -17.82
C ALA A 102 -8.88 8.20 -17.59
N LEU A 103 -8.12 9.26 -17.32
CA LEU A 103 -8.64 10.62 -17.11
C LEU A 103 -9.22 11.28 -18.38
N ARG A 104 -9.09 10.63 -19.54
CA ARG A 104 -9.81 11.02 -20.75
C ARG A 104 -11.28 10.61 -20.74
N THR A 105 -11.67 9.82 -19.76
CA THR A 105 -13.04 9.34 -19.56
C THR A 105 -13.59 9.87 -18.24
N SER A 106 -14.91 9.88 -18.09
CA SER A 106 -15.58 10.37 -16.88
C SER A 106 -16.74 9.46 -16.47
N GLY A 107 -17.16 9.58 -15.21
CA GLY A 107 -18.30 8.84 -14.68
C GLY A 107 -18.11 7.32 -14.79
N VAL A 108 -19.13 6.62 -15.28
CA VAL A 108 -19.16 5.16 -15.41
C VAL A 108 -18.06 4.65 -16.35
N ALA A 109 -17.73 5.39 -17.42
CA ALA A 109 -16.68 4.99 -18.35
C ALA A 109 -15.31 4.96 -17.66
N PHE A 110 -15.01 5.92 -16.78
CA PHE A 110 -13.80 5.92 -15.97
C PHE A 110 -13.70 4.69 -15.05
N MET A 111 -14.82 4.31 -14.41
CA MET A 111 -14.87 3.11 -13.57
C MET A 111 -14.54 1.84 -14.35
N ILE A 112 -15.13 1.69 -15.54
CA ILE A 112 -14.91 0.51 -16.40
C ILE A 112 -13.46 0.47 -16.89
N VAL A 113 -12.93 1.59 -17.39
CA VAL A 113 -11.55 1.67 -17.90
C VAL A 113 -10.54 1.34 -16.80
N THR A 114 -10.70 1.88 -15.61
CA THR A 114 -9.79 1.59 -14.48
C THR A 114 -9.89 0.12 -14.04
N LEU A 115 -11.09 -0.48 -14.04
CA LEU A 115 -11.28 -1.89 -13.76
C LEU A 115 -10.57 -2.76 -14.81
N MET A 116 -10.68 -2.41 -16.10
CA MET A 116 -10.01 -3.15 -17.18
C MET A 116 -8.47 -3.10 -17.04
N PHE A 117 -7.90 -1.95 -16.65
CA PHE A 117 -6.47 -1.86 -16.36
C PHE A 117 -6.06 -2.73 -15.17
N ALA A 118 -6.86 -2.76 -14.09
CA ALA A 118 -6.58 -3.62 -12.96
C ALA A 118 -6.63 -5.10 -13.34
N GLN A 119 -7.62 -5.49 -14.12
CA GLN A 119 -7.74 -6.86 -14.62
C GLN A 119 -6.60 -7.25 -15.57
N ALA A 120 -6.18 -6.34 -16.44
CA ALA A 120 -5.02 -6.56 -17.30
C ALA A 120 -3.73 -6.73 -16.48
N GLY A 121 -3.53 -5.90 -15.44
CA GLY A 121 -2.39 -6.04 -14.52
C GLY A 121 -2.40 -7.37 -13.75
N PHE A 122 -3.57 -7.81 -13.30
CA PHE A 122 -3.73 -9.12 -12.66
C PHE A 122 -3.36 -10.26 -13.61
N LEU A 123 -3.91 -10.27 -14.82
CA LEU A 123 -3.59 -11.28 -15.84
C LEU A 123 -2.10 -11.26 -16.24
N LEU A 124 -1.50 -10.06 -16.32
CA LEU A 124 -0.06 -9.92 -16.57
C LEU A 124 0.76 -10.55 -15.44
N SER A 125 0.36 -10.37 -14.19
CA SER A 125 1.03 -10.99 -13.05
C SER A 125 0.96 -12.52 -13.09
N LEU A 126 -0.16 -13.10 -13.52
CA LEU A 126 -0.32 -14.53 -13.69
C LEU A 126 0.50 -15.06 -14.88
N TYR A 127 0.45 -14.36 -16.03
CA TYR A 127 1.21 -14.73 -17.22
C TYR A 127 2.72 -14.69 -16.98
N ALA A 128 3.20 -13.68 -16.24
CA ALA A 128 4.58 -13.55 -15.84
C ALA A 128 4.95 -14.42 -14.61
N GLY A 129 4.21 -15.51 -14.34
CA GLY A 129 4.33 -16.35 -13.14
C GLY A 129 5.76 -16.83 -12.85
N ARG A 130 6.60 -16.99 -13.87
CA ARG A 130 8.03 -17.30 -13.71
C ARG A 130 8.79 -16.25 -12.88
N TYR A 131 8.38 -14.98 -12.98
CA TYR A 131 9.03 -13.85 -12.28
C TYR A 131 8.22 -13.41 -11.06
N THR A 132 6.90 -13.42 -11.15
CA THR A 132 5.97 -12.92 -10.14
C THR A 132 5.52 -14.00 -9.16
N ARG A 133 5.80 -15.28 -9.43
CA ARG A 133 5.24 -16.46 -8.77
C ARG A 133 3.71 -16.59 -8.87
N GLY A 134 3.08 -15.79 -9.71
CA GLY A 134 1.63 -15.88 -9.94
C GLY A 134 0.82 -15.82 -8.64
N ASP A 135 -0.02 -16.81 -8.41
CA ASP A 135 -0.90 -16.90 -7.22
C ASP A 135 -0.17 -17.24 -5.92
N GLU A 136 1.05 -17.80 -5.98
CA GLU A 136 1.81 -18.15 -4.78
C GLU A 136 2.35 -16.90 -4.05
N GLY A 137 2.58 -15.82 -4.80
CA GLY A 137 3.11 -14.57 -4.28
C GLY A 137 4.57 -14.65 -3.84
N PHE A 138 5.11 -13.53 -3.34
CA PHE A 138 6.49 -13.43 -2.89
C PHE A 138 6.64 -13.63 -1.40
N VAL A 139 7.66 -14.41 -1.01
CA VAL A 139 8.17 -14.43 0.35
C VAL A 139 9.48 -13.62 0.37
N ILE A 140 9.44 -12.44 0.98
CA ILE A 140 10.64 -11.60 1.15
C ILE A 140 11.57 -12.27 2.15
N PRO A 141 12.85 -12.54 1.79
CA PRO A 141 13.81 -13.17 2.67
C PRO A 141 14.08 -12.32 3.91
N GLN A 142 14.41 -12.97 5.02
CA GLN A 142 14.61 -12.28 6.31
C GLN A 142 15.75 -11.24 6.24
N SER A 143 16.80 -11.50 5.49
CA SER A 143 17.89 -10.55 5.26
C SER A 143 17.44 -9.23 4.65
N ALA A 144 16.39 -9.24 3.83
CA ALA A 144 15.80 -8.05 3.23
C ALA A 144 14.77 -7.35 4.13
N ARG A 145 14.55 -7.84 5.34
CA ARG A 145 13.66 -7.19 6.33
C ARG A 145 14.44 -6.35 7.35
N ILE A 146 15.77 -6.37 7.29
CA ILE A 146 16.62 -5.57 8.15
C ILE A 146 17.01 -4.30 7.40
N ILE A 147 16.56 -3.15 7.87
CA ILE A 147 16.83 -1.82 7.29
C ILE A 147 17.58 -0.99 8.32
N ALA A 148 18.81 -0.58 8.02
CA ALA A 148 19.64 0.24 8.91
C ALA A 148 19.78 -0.32 10.35
N GLY A 149 19.82 -1.65 10.50
CA GLY A 149 19.91 -2.31 11.80
C GLY A 149 18.57 -2.52 12.52
N ILE A 150 17.48 -2.07 11.95
CA ILE A 150 16.12 -2.28 12.47
C ILE A 150 15.52 -3.51 11.79
N ASP A 151 15.14 -4.52 12.57
CA ASP A 151 14.54 -5.76 12.07
C ASP A 151 13.00 -5.63 11.97
N PHE A 152 12.50 -5.47 10.77
CA PHE A 152 11.06 -5.45 10.49
C PHE A 152 10.40 -6.83 10.57
N SER A 153 11.11 -7.88 10.96
CA SER A 153 10.50 -9.17 11.31
C SER A 153 9.84 -9.11 12.70
N ASP A 154 10.30 -8.20 13.57
CA ASP A 154 9.70 -7.98 14.88
C ASP A 154 8.27 -7.41 14.73
N PRO A 155 7.25 -8.07 15.31
CA PRO A 155 5.86 -7.60 15.27
C PRO A 155 5.68 -6.18 15.82
N THR A 156 6.41 -5.83 16.88
CA THR A 156 6.37 -4.52 17.52
C THR A 156 6.84 -3.42 16.58
N ILE A 157 7.98 -3.63 15.93
CA ILE A 157 8.56 -2.67 14.98
C ILE A 157 7.61 -2.47 13.79
N ARG A 158 7.05 -3.56 13.26
CA ARG A 158 6.06 -3.50 12.17
C ARG A 158 4.82 -2.72 12.57
N TYR A 159 4.33 -2.94 13.79
CA TYR A 159 3.17 -2.23 14.31
C TYR A 159 3.41 -0.71 14.34
N PHE A 160 4.50 -0.27 14.95
CA PHE A 160 4.81 1.16 15.04
C PHE A 160 5.12 1.77 13.68
N ALA A 161 5.82 1.06 12.80
CA ALA A 161 6.05 1.55 11.44
C ALA A 161 4.73 1.76 10.68
N ALA A 162 3.82 0.79 10.73
CA ALA A 162 2.50 0.90 10.13
C ALA A 162 1.67 2.03 10.78
N PHE A 163 1.74 2.16 12.10
CA PHE A 163 1.07 3.24 12.83
C PHE A 163 1.55 4.62 12.41
N PHE A 164 2.86 4.85 12.30
CA PHE A 164 3.39 6.13 11.86
C PHE A 164 2.99 6.49 10.43
N VAL A 165 3.02 5.50 9.51
CA VAL A 165 2.57 5.71 8.13
C VAL A 165 1.07 6.00 8.08
N PHE A 166 0.27 5.27 8.87
CA PHE A 166 -1.17 5.50 8.97
C PHE A 166 -1.47 6.89 9.56
N ALA A 167 -0.82 7.25 10.67
CA ALA A 167 -1.02 8.55 11.29
C ALA A 167 -0.65 9.70 10.34
N ALA A 168 0.47 9.59 9.62
CA ALA A 168 0.87 10.57 8.63
C ALA A 168 -0.17 10.70 7.50
N ALA A 169 -0.67 9.60 6.96
CA ALA A 169 -1.67 9.61 5.90
C ALA A 169 -3.04 10.13 6.38
N TYR A 170 -3.40 9.83 7.63
CA TYR A 170 -4.69 10.20 8.21
C TYR A 170 -4.79 11.67 8.62
N LEU A 171 -3.65 12.29 8.98
CA LEU A 171 -3.58 13.70 9.35
C LEU A 171 -3.37 14.64 8.14
N LEU A 172 -3.14 14.11 6.95
CA LEU A 172 -2.96 14.84 5.70
C LEU A 172 -4.31 15.28 5.14
#